data_4c66e7fde00a027c210a437eedd95f81
#
_entry.id   4c66e7fde00a027c210a437eedd95f81
#
_cell.length_a   1.000
_cell.length_b   1.000
_cell.length_c   1.000
_cell.angle_alpha   90.00
_cell.angle_beta   90.00
_cell.angle_gamma   90.00
#
_symmetry.space_group_name_H-M   'P 1'
#
loop_
_entity.id
_entity.type
_entity.pdbx_description
1 polymer ?
#
loop_
_entity_poly.entity_id
_entity_poly.type
_entity_poly.pdbx_seq_one_letter_code
_entity_poly.pdbx_strand_id
1 'polypeptide(L)'
;KDKIFDYFFVILIIFWFFSAIISLWMFFTQFGVKIPMDNRYYPLRMGFLGNRLFGVFPDPNFGATISVVVILLSVYYIKTNSNRAFTLFNSLNILLQLMFISLSGSRTALIVLLTVTAVGMFFVSYHSKKIDSQKLFLRWILSIISSLLTIAVLYLIIDALKTGLSYIPSLLQMKEASLPTIDTKNNLNKVNLDRPDVSNGGDISNLRFSLWSSAVEIFKSSWLVGASAANYIPYAHDVLPDSFIGQNTLTTHNFVFLIMASTGASGLLVFFIFFVNKIYISLKYLFGKSSLMQDMNFYVILSVLAITISALFITELVLVSTIGAVVIWFFLGKITSLENKDSLSK
;
A
#
# COMPACT_ATOMS: atom_id res chain seq x y z
N LYS A 1 -1.78 21.70 -16.93
CA LYS A 1 -2.07 20.27 -16.67
C LYS A 1 -1.57 19.82 -15.28
N ASP A 2 -0.44 20.33 -14.79
CA ASP A 2 0.14 19.89 -13.50
C ASP A 2 -0.67 20.37 -12.29
N LYS A 3 -1.38 21.50 -12.37
CA LYS A 3 -2.25 22.01 -11.28
C LYS A 3 -3.33 21.02 -10.83
N ILE A 4 -3.88 20.19 -11.73
CA ILE A 4 -4.90 19.19 -11.38
C ILE A 4 -4.27 18.12 -10.49
N PHE A 5 -3.04 17.70 -10.77
CA PHE A 5 -2.30 16.76 -9.93
C PHE A 5 -1.98 17.36 -8.57
N ASP A 6 -1.56 18.64 -8.50
CA ASP A 6 -1.32 19.33 -7.24
C ASP A 6 -2.59 19.36 -6.37
N TYR A 7 -3.75 19.73 -6.93
CA TYR A 7 -5.02 19.71 -6.20
C TYR A 7 -5.35 18.31 -5.70
N PHE A 8 -5.20 17.30 -6.55
CA PHE A 8 -5.46 15.90 -6.17
C PHE A 8 -4.53 15.44 -5.04
N PHE A 9 -3.24 15.76 -5.10
CA PHE A 9 -2.27 15.42 -4.06
C PHE A 9 -2.63 16.07 -2.72
N VAL A 10 -2.93 17.38 -2.73
CA VAL A 10 -3.30 18.09 -1.51
C VAL A 10 -4.58 17.52 -0.89
N ILE A 11 -5.61 17.25 -1.70
CA ILE A 11 -6.86 16.63 -1.23
C ILE A 11 -6.57 15.26 -0.61
N LEU A 12 -5.79 14.43 -1.28
CA LEU A 12 -5.45 13.09 -0.80
C LEU A 12 -4.66 13.16 0.53
N ILE A 13 -3.68 14.06 0.62
CA ILE A 13 -2.88 14.28 1.83
C ILE A 13 -3.75 14.73 3.00
N ILE A 14 -4.63 15.73 2.80
CA ILE A 14 -5.52 16.24 3.84
C ILE A 14 -6.49 15.17 4.32
N PHE A 15 -7.12 14.46 3.38
CA PHE A 15 -8.06 13.40 3.73
C PHE A 15 -7.39 12.28 4.54
N TRP A 16 -6.20 11.83 4.13
CA TRP A 16 -5.45 10.80 4.85
C TRP A 16 -4.90 11.28 6.19
N PHE A 17 -4.55 12.55 6.30
CA PHE A 17 -4.14 13.17 7.56
C PHE A 17 -5.24 13.03 8.63
N PHE A 18 -6.46 13.45 8.32
CA PHE A 18 -7.58 13.32 9.27
C PHE A 18 -7.98 11.86 9.50
N SER A 19 -7.97 11.04 8.47
CA SER A 19 -8.24 9.61 8.59
C SER A 19 -7.26 8.91 9.53
N ALA A 20 -5.98 9.27 9.47
CA ALA A 20 -4.96 8.74 10.37
C ALA A 20 -5.18 9.20 11.82
N ILE A 21 -5.50 10.48 12.05
CA ILE A 21 -5.79 11.01 13.40
C ILE A 21 -6.96 10.26 14.02
N ILE A 22 -8.07 10.12 13.30
CA ILE A 22 -9.26 9.43 13.81
C ILE A 22 -8.94 7.94 14.07
N SER A 23 -8.20 7.30 13.16
CA SER A 23 -7.80 5.90 13.32
C SER A 23 -6.89 5.68 14.54
N LEU A 24 -5.91 6.56 14.74
CA LEU A 24 -5.03 6.50 15.91
C LEU A 24 -5.79 6.76 17.21
N TRP A 25 -6.73 7.69 17.21
CA TRP A 25 -7.63 7.89 18.35
C TRP A 25 -8.40 6.61 18.69
N MET A 26 -8.96 5.90 17.69
CA MET A 26 -9.60 4.61 17.88
C MET A 26 -8.67 3.56 18.50
N PHE A 27 -7.38 3.57 18.12
CA PHE A 27 -6.40 2.69 18.73
C PHE A 27 -6.12 3.05 20.20
N PHE A 28 -5.90 4.33 20.48
CA PHE A 28 -5.57 4.77 21.85
C PHE A 28 -6.72 4.56 22.84
N THR A 29 -7.97 4.69 22.37
CA THR A 29 -9.17 4.42 23.15
C THR A 29 -9.61 2.94 23.12
N GLN A 30 -8.88 2.09 22.38
CA GLN A 30 -9.23 0.68 22.15
C GLN A 30 -10.64 0.50 21.55
N PHE A 31 -11.12 1.50 20.82
CA PHE A 31 -12.41 1.46 20.16
C PHE A 31 -12.42 0.50 18.98
N GLY A 32 -13.39 -0.41 18.92
CA GLY A 32 -13.56 -1.32 17.79
C GLY A 32 -15.00 -1.81 17.67
N VAL A 33 -15.52 -1.80 16.43
CA VAL A 33 -16.90 -2.21 16.12
C VAL A 33 -16.90 -3.18 14.93
N LYS A 34 -17.75 -4.22 15.02
CA LYS A 34 -18.09 -5.13 13.93
C LYS A 34 -19.57 -4.94 13.60
N ILE A 35 -19.86 -4.55 12.36
CA ILE A 35 -21.23 -4.34 11.88
C ILE A 35 -21.55 -5.48 10.92
N PRO A 36 -22.49 -6.41 11.29
CA PRO A 36 -22.97 -7.44 10.37
C PRO A 36 -23.56 -6.80 9.11
N MET A 37 -23.35 -7.43 7.97
CA MET A 37 -23.91 -6.98 6.69
C MET A 37 -24.49 -8.19 5.96
N ASP A 38 -25.78 -8.18 5.69
CA ASP A 38 -26.55 -9.31 5.16
C ASP A 38 -26.05 -9.83 3.79
N ASN A 39 -25.40 -8.96 3.00
CA ASN A 39 -24.94 -9.29 1.66
C ASN A 39 -23.42 -9.40 1.52
N ARG A 40 -22.66 -9.52 2.63
CA ARG A 40 -21.21 -9.63 2.61
C ARG A 40 -20.73 -10.81 3.44
N TYR A 41 -19.75 -11.52 2.90
CA TYR A 41 -19.10 -12.63 3.58
C TYR A 41 -18.40 -12.21 4.89
N TYR A 42 -17.87 -10.99 4.94
CA TYR A 42 -17.26 -10.42 6.14
C TYR A 42 -18.05 -9.23 6.67
N PRO A 43 -18.20 -9.12 8.00
CA PRO A 43 -18.76 -7.92 8.63
C PRO A 43 -17.88 -6.70 8.32
N LEU A 44 -18.50 -5.53 8.27
CA LEU A 44 -17.74 -4.28 8.25
C LEU A 44 -17.03 -4.13 9.60
N ARG A 45 -15.73 -3.84 9.55
CA ARG A 45 -14.87 -3.67 10.72
C ARG A 45 -14.36 -2.24 10.76
N MET A 46 -14.37 -1.63 11.95
CA MET A 46 -13.83 -0.28 12.18
C MET A 46 -13.09 -0.26 13.51
N GLY A 47 -12.07 0.60 13.63
CA GLY A 47 -11.30 0.76 14.85
C GLY A 47 -10.20 -0.28 15.05
N PHE A 48 -9.95 -0.66 16.31
CA PHE A 48 -8.93 -1.65 16.67
C PHE A 48 -9.58 -3.00 16.96
N LEU A 49 -9.32 -4.00 16.13
CA LEU A 49 -9.93 -5.32 16.19
C LEU A 49 -8.96 -6.43 15.79
N GLY A 50 -8.97 -7.55 16.53
CA GLY A 50 -8.13 -8.70 16.20
C GLY A 50 -6.63 -8.34 16.10
N ASN A 51 -6.17 -7.55 17.07
CA ASN A 51 -4.77 -7.07 17.15
C ASN A 51 -4.30 -6.23 15.95
N ARG A 52 -5.24 -5.60 15.22
CA ARG A 52 -4.98 -4.76 14.06
C ARG A 52 -5.79 -3.47 14.09
N LEU A 53 -5.18 -2.39 13.65
CA LEU A 53 -5.87 -1.13 13.45
C LEU A 53 -6.49 -1.07 12.05
N PHE A 54 -7.81 -1.26 11.98
CA PHE A 54 -8.62 -0.95 10.79
C PHE A 54 -8.80 0.57 10.67
N GLY A 55 -8.98 1.24 11.80
CA GLY A 55 -9.29 2.66 11.86
C GLY A 55 -10.64 2.94 11.18
N VAL A 56 -10.66 3.96 10.33
CA VAL A 56 -11.83 4.34 9.52
C VAL A 56 -11.97 3.54 8.23
N PHE A 57 -11.03 2.63 7.94
CA PHE A 57 -10.99 1.87 6.69
C PHE A 57 -11.63 0.49 6.88
N PRO A 58 -12.41 0.00 5.90
CA PRO A 58 -13.04 -1.34 5.97
C PRO A 58 -12.02 -2.48 5.91
N ASP A 59 -10.86 -2.23 5.29
CA ASP A 59 -9.71 -3.13 5.28
C ASP A 59 -8.42 -2.31 5.54
N PRO A 60 -7.63 -2.69 6.56
CA PRO A 60 -6.40 -1.98 6.91
C PRO A 60 -5.33 -2.04 5.82
N ASN A 61 -5.38 -3.02 4.92
CA ASN A 61 -4.41 -3.10 3.83
C ASN A 61 -4.60 -1.97 2.82
N PHE A 62 -5.85 -1.63 2.44
CA PHE A 62 -6.14 -0.51 1.54
C PHE A 62 -5.71 0.83 2.16
N GLY A 63 -6.11 1.09 3.42
CA GLY A 63 -5.72 2.30 4.13
C GLY A 63 -4.21 2.45 4.20
N ALA A 64 -3.50 1.39 4.59
CA ALA A 64 -2.05 1.40 4.75
C ALA A 64 -1.29 1.51 3.41
N THR A 65 -1.79 0.94 2.31
CA THR A 65 -1.18 1.11 0.98
C THR A 65 -1.24 2.58 0.53
N ILE A 66 -2.40 3.21 0.65
CA ILE A 66 -2.51 4.63 0.28
C ILE A 66 -1.76 5.53 1.28
N SER A 67 -1.59 5.12 2.54
CA SER A 67 -0.68 5.82 3.47
C SER A 67 0.76 5.88 2.92
N VAL A 68 1.25 4.82 2.26
CA VAL A 68 2.57 4.85 1.59
C VAL A 68 2.58 5.88 0.45
N VAL A 69 1.54 5.94 -0.37
CA VAL A 69 1.41 6.96 -1.42
C VAL A 69 1.43 8.37 -0.81
N VAL A 70 0.67 8.59 0.25
CA VAL A 70 0.61 9.88 0.95
C VAL A 70 1.96 10.28 1.56
N ILE A 71 2.74 9.33 2.08
CA ILE A 71 4.12 9.57 2.52
C ILE A 71 4.97 10.08 1.35
N LEU A 72 4.92 9.42 0.19
CA LEU A 72 5.67 9.83 -1.01
C LEU A 72 5.30 11.25 -1.45
N LEU A 73 4.02 11.57 -1.51
CA LEU A 73 3.53 12.90 -1.87
C LEU A 73 3.92 13.97 -0.84
N SER A 74 3.89 13.63 0.45
CA SER A 74 4.34 14.53 1.52
C SER A 74 5.84 14.81 1.43
N VAL A 75 6.66 13.80 1.10
CA VAL A 75 8.10 13.98 0.84
C VAL A 75 8.32 14.90 -0.36
N TYR A 76 7.54 14.76 -1.43
CA TYR A 76 7.58 15.66 -2.59
C TYR A 76 7.38 17.13 -2.16
N TYR A 77 6.35 17.41 -1.39
CA TYR A 77 6.08 18.78 -0.93
C TYR A 77 7.12 19.31 0.05
N ILE A 78 7.68 18.49 0.92
CA ILE A 78 8.82 18.89 1.77
C ILE A 78 10.03 19.32 0.93
N LYS A 79 10.25 18.67 -0.22
CA LYS A 79 11.41 18.95 -1.10
C LYS A 79 11.19 20.12 -2.07
N THR A 80 9.93 20.48 -2.34
CA THR A 80 9.59 21.50 -3.35
C THR A 80 9.06 22.80 -2.76
N ASN A 81 8.53 22.76 -1.53
CA ASN A 81 7.91 23.93 -0.89
C ASN A 81 8.85 24.54 0.15
N SER A 82 9.01 25.85 0.11
CA SER A 82 9.83 26.63 1.06
C SER A 82 9.06 27.09 2.31
N ASN A 83 7.74 26.93 2.36
CA ASN A 83 6.92 27.34 3.51
C ASN A 83 7.12 26.38 4.67
N ARG A 84 7.66 26.90 5.79
CA ARG A 84 7.97 26.11 7.01
C ARG A 84 6.73 25.45 7.63
N ALA A 85 5.59 26.15 7.66
CA ALA A 85 4.35 25.61 8.22
C ALA A 85 3.85 24.42 7.40
N PHE A 86 3.92 24.53 6.07
CA PHE A 86 3.53 23.44 5.17
C PHE A 86 4.49 22.25 5.24
N THR A 87 5.79 22.52 5.39
CA THR A 87 6.80 21.46 5.64
C THR A 87 6.54 20.74 6.95
N LEU A 88 6.24 21.47 8.03
CA LEU A 88 5.90 20.88 9.33
C LEU A 88 4.63 20.02 9.24
N PHE A 89 3.59 20.51 8.57
CA PHE A 89 2.35 19.76 8.34
C PHE A 89 2.64 18.43 7.62
N ASN A 90 3.42 18.44 6.52
CA ASN A 90 3.75 17.23 5.79
C ASN A 90 4.66 16.29 6.59
N SER A 91 5.55 16.82 7.42
CA SER A 91 6.40 16.00 8.31
C SER A 91 5.55 15.29 9.38
N LEU A 92 4.60 16.01 9.98
CA LEU A 92 3.63 15.43 10.91
C LEU A 92 2.76 14.38 10.22
N ASN A 93 2.31 14.64 9.00
CA ASN A 93 1.54 13.67 8.23
C ASN A 93 2.33 12.38 7.98
N ILE A 94 3.60 12.47 7.58
CA ILE A 94 4.47 11.29 7.43
C ILE A 94 4.50 10.47 8.72
N LEU A 95 4.70 11.12 9.87
CA LEU A 95 4.72 10.44 11.16
C LEU A 95 3.40 9.72 11.44
N LEU A 96 2.25 10.37 11.23
CA LEU A 96 0.91 9.79 11.44
C LEU A 96 0.69 8.58 10.52
N GLN A 97 1.10 8.65 9.25
CA GLN A 97 0.97 7.54 8.31
C GLN A 97 1.88 6.35 8.71
N LEU A 98 3.11 6.60 9.16
CA LEU A 98 3.99 5.54 9.66
C LEU A 98 3.42 4.87 10.91
N MET A 99 2.84 5.63 11.84
CA MET A 99 2.14 5.09 13.01
C MET A 99 0.95 4.21 12.58
N PHE A 100 0.12 4.68 11.64
CA PHE A 100 -1.01 3.90 11.12
C PHE A 100 -0.54 2.61 10.44
N ILE A 101 0.47 2.67 9.56
CA ILE A 101 1.05 1.48 8.91
C ILE A 101 1.55 0.47 9.96
N SER A 102 2.28 0.94 10.98
CA SER A 102 2.81 0.09 12.06
C SER A 102 1.73 -0.66 12.82
N LEU A 103 0.59 0.01 13.11
CA LEU A 103 -0.53 -0.55 13.87
C LEU A 103 -1.52 -1.33 13.03
N SER A 104 -1.56 -1.10 11.71
CA SER A 104 -2.46 -1.80 10.77
C SER A 104 -2.20 -3.30 10.69
N GLY A 105 -0.99 -3.75 11.06
CA GLY A 105 -0.54 -5.13 10.90
C GLY A 105 -0.52 -5.59 9.43
N SER A 106 -0.49 -4.66 8.47
CA SER A 106 -0.47 -4.97 7.04
C SER A 106 0.93 -5.34 6.56
N ARG A 107 1.16 -6.65 6.36
CA ARG A 107 2.41 -7.15 5.75
C ARG A 107 2.58 -6.60 4.33
N THR A 108 1.49 -6.48 3.58
CA THR A 108 1.50 -5.92 2.22
C THR A 108 2.01 -4.48 2.23
N ALA A 109 1.45 -3.62 3.08
CA ALA A 109 1.87 -2.23 3.15
C ALA A 109 3.33 -2.07 3.63
N LEU A 110 3.81 -2.95 4.52
CA LEU A 110 5.21 -2.98 4.92
C LEU A 110 6.13 -3.32 3.74
N ILE A 111 5.81 -4.39 2.98
CA ILE A 111 6.55 -4.76 1.76
C ILE A 111 6.55 -3.60 0.76
N VAL A 112 5.39 -3.00 0.52
CA VAL A 112 5.23 -1.85 -0.37
C VAL A 112 6.13 -0.69 0.08
N LEU A 113 6.04 -0.29 1.35
CA LEU A 113 6.82 0.82 1.91
C LEU A 113 8.33 0.58 1.75
N LEU A 114 8.81 -0.61 2.12
CA LEU A 114 10.23 -0.97 2.01
C LEU A 114 10.68 -0.98 0.54
N THR A 115 9.89 -1.57 -0.36
CA THR A 115 10.25 -1.68 -1.78
C THR A 115 10.28 -0.32 -2.47
N VAL A 116 9.25 0.53 -2.29
CA VAL A 116 9.27 1.85 -2.95
C VAL A 116 10.35 2.77 -2.38
N THR A 117 10.65 2.63 -1.08
CA THR A 117 11.76 3.37 -0.47
C THR A 117 13.10 2.89 -1.02
N ALA A 118 13.28 1.57 -1.19
CA ALA A 118 14.47 1.00 -1.80
C ALA A 118 14.68 1.49 -3.23
N VAL A 119 13.64 1.40 -4.06
CA VAL A 119 13.69 1.84 -5.47
C VAL A 119 13.93 3.36 -5.53
N GLY A 120 13.24 4.13 -4.70
CA GLY A 120 13.43 5.58 -4.61
C GLY A 120 14.85 5.96 -4.24
N MET A 121 15.41 5.35 -3.19
CA MET A 121 16.78 5.60 -2.74
C MET A 121 17.82 5.11 -3.73
N PHE A 122 17.57 4.00 -4.42
CA PHE A 122 18.44 3.54 -5.50
C PHE A 122 18.61 4.64 -6.56
N PHE A 123 17.52 5.17 -7.11
CA PHE A 123 17.60 6.18 -8.16
C PHE A 123 18.13 7.53 -7.66
N VAL A 124 17.77 7.94 -6.44
CA VAL A 124 18.34 9.15 -5.82
C VAL A 124 19.87 9.03 -5.64
N SER A 125 20.34 7.90 -5.17
CA SER A 125 21.78 7.63 -4.99
C SER A 125 22.48 7.52 -6.33
N TYR A 126 21.89 6.83 -7.30
CA TYR A 126 22.40 6.65 -8.65
C TYR A 126 22.66 7.98 -9.36
N HIS A 127 21.82 9.00 -9.13
CA HIS A 127 21.98 10.36 -9.69
C HIS A 127 22.67 11.34 -8.74
N SER A 128 23.18 10.88 -7.59
CA SER A 128 23.92 11.73 -6.68
C SER A 128 25.26 12.16 -7.30
N LYS A 129 25.58 13.46 -7.24
CA LYS A 129 26.85 14.00 -7.77
C LYS A 129 28.08 13.27 -7.26
N LYS A 130 28.04 12.76 -6.01
CA LYS A 130 29.17 12.01 -5.41
C LYS A 130 29.36 10.63 -6.04
N ILE A 131 28.29 10.02 -6.54
CA ILE A 131 28.29 8.66 -7.09
C ILE A 131 28.33 8.71 -8.63
N ASP A 132 27.75 9.73 -9.24
CA ASP A 132 27.70 9.91 -10.71
C ASP A 132 29.08 10.00 -11.37
N SER A 133 30.08 10.53 -10.65
CA SER A 133 31.48 10.59 -11.08
C SER A 133 32.21 9.24 -11.06
N GLN A 134 31.60 8.20 -10.47
CA GLN A 134 32.23 6.88 -10.35
C GLN A 134 32.02 6.04 -11.62
N LYS A 135 32.85 4.98 -11.75
CA LYS A 135 32.67 3.97 -12.80
C LYS A 135 31.27 3.34 -12.67
N LEU A 136 30.61 3.05 -13.79
CA LEU A 136 29.23 2.56 -13.85
C LEU A 136 28.97 1.40 -12.87
N PHE A 137 29.85 0.42 -12.80
CA PHE A 137 29.72 -0.72 -11.88
C PHE A 137 29.69 -0.30 -10.40
N LEU A 138 30.61 0.59 -9.99
CA LEU A 138 30.67 1.09 -8.62
C LEU A 138 29.43 1.95 -8.30
N ARG A 139 28.95 2.72 -9.28
CA ARG A 139 27.71 3.49 -9.15
C ARG A 139 26.50 2.60 -8.82
N TRP A 140 26.35 1.45 -9.50
CA TRP A 140 25.31 0.46 -9.19
C TRP A 140 25.46 -0.11 -7.79
N ILE A 141 26.65 -0.57 -7.41
CA ILE A 141 26.90 -1.16 -6.09
C ILE A 141 26.58 -0.17 -4.96
N LEU A 142 27.07 1.06 -5.05
CA LEU A 142 26.84 2.08 -4.03
C LEU A 142 25.34 2.43 -3.89
N SER A 143 24.63 2.47 -5.02
CA SER A 143 23.18 2.71 -5.00
C SER A 143 22.40 1.56 -4.37
N ILE A 144 22.80 0.32 -4.60
CA ILE A 144 22.20 -0.87 -3.96
C ILE A 144 22.49 -0.86 -2.46
N ILE A 145 23.73 -0.60 -2.05
CA ILE A 145 24.10 -0.52 -0.61
C ILE A 145 23.28 0.57 0.08
N SER A 146 23.17 1.76 -0.51
CA SER A 146 22.36 2.86 0.03
C SER A 146 20.88 2.45 0.20
N SER A 147 20.32 1.74 -0.76
CA SER A 147 18.95 1.21 -0.68
C SER A 147 18.79 0.21 0.47
N LEU A 148 19.70 -0.75 0.59
CA LEU A 148 19.65 -1.78 1.64
C LEU A 148 19.79 -1.16 3.04
N LEU A 149 20.69 -0.20 3.22
CA LEU A 149 20.83 0.52 4.47
C LEU A 149 19.56 1.30 4.83
N THR A 150 18.94 1.95 3.85
CA THR A 150 17.69 2.70 4.06
C THR A 150 16.53 1.77 4.44
N ILE A 151 16.42 0.60 3.82
CA ILE A 151 15.43 -0.42 4.19
C ILE A 151 15.64 -0.86 5.64
N ALA A 152 16.88 -1.18 6.03
CA ALA A 152 17.20 -1.63 7.39
C ALA A 152 16.80 -0.59 8.44
N VAL A 153 17.16 0.68 8.21
CA VAL A 153 16.81 1.79 9.11
C VAL A 153 15.29 1.97 9.19
N LEU A 154 14.60 1.96 8.03
CA LEU A 154 13.15 2.14 8.00
C LEU A 154 12.42 0.99 8.71
N TYR A 155 12.89 -0.24 8.53
CA TYR A 155 12.32 -1.41 9.23
C TYR A 155 12.46 -1.26 10.76
N LEU A 156 13.64 -0.84 11.25
CA LEU A 156 13.85 -0.59 12.67
C LEU A 156 12.96 0.54 13.21
N ILE A 157 12.75 1.60 12.43
CA ILE A 157 11.83 2.68 12.80
C ILE A 157 10.39 2.15 12.93
N ILE A 158 9.92 1.35 11.98
CA ILE A 158 8.55 0.77 12.01
C ILE A 158 8.39 -0.16 13.22
N ASP A 159 9.39 -1.00 13.51
CA ASP A 159 9.34 -1.92 14.65
C ASP A 159 9.38 -1.16 16.00
N ALA A 160 10.22 -0.14 16.11
CA ALA A 160 10.28 0.74 17.28
C ALA A 160 8.95 1.50 17.48
N LEU A 161 8.34 2.03 16.41
CA LEU A 161 7.02 2.66 16.46
C LEU A 161 5.95 1.66 16.91
N LYS A 162 5.90 0.46 16.32
CA LYS A 162 4.95 -0.59 16.70
C LYS A 162 5.07 -0.92 18.19
N THR A 163 6.31 -1.10 18.67
CA THR A 163 6.60 -1.42 20.06
C THR A 163 6.23 -0.26 20.98
N GLY A 164 6.69 0.96 20.70
CA GLY A 164 6.40 2.13 21.54
C GLY A 164 4.92 2.45 21.64
N LEU A 165 4.21 2.44 20.49
CA LEU A 165 2.78 2.72 20.45
C LEU A 165 1.93 1.69 21.22
N SER A 166 2.38 0.44 21.32
CA SER A 166 1.66 -0.62 22.03
C SER A 166 1.53 -0.39 23.54
N TYR A 167 2.33 0.48 24.14
CA TYR A 167 2.25 0.84 25.55
C TYR A 167 1.33 2.03 25.85
N ILE A 168 1.01 2.86 24.84
CA ILE A 168 0.25 4.10 25.06
C ILE A 168 -1.17 3.86 25.62
N PRO A 169 -1.96 2.88 25.14
CA PRO A 169 -3.29 2.66 25.71
C PRO A 169 -3.28 2.36 27.20
N SER A 170 -2.32 1.55 27.68
CA SER A 170 -2.22 1.25 29.12
C SER A 170 -1.81 2.47 29.95
N LEU A 171 -0.94 3.33 29.40
CA LEU A 171 -0.54 4.59 30.06
C LEU A 171 -1.73 5.55 30.21
N LEU A 172 -2.61 5.63 29.19
CA LEU A 172 -3.81 6.48 29.24
C LEU A 172 -4.83 5.95 30.28
N GLN A 173 -5.05 4.64 30.32
CA GLN A 173 -5.96 4.02 31.29
C GLN A 173 -5.48 4.16 32.74
N MET A 174 -4.17 4.06 32.99
CA MET A 174 -3.59 4.29 34.33
C MET A 174 -3.80 5.72 34.81
N LYS A 175 -3.84 6.70 33.94
CA LYS A 175 -4.07 8.11 34.29
C LYS A 175 -5.52 8.38 34.71
N GLU A 176 -6.47 7.62 34.18
CA GLU A 176 -7.89 7.69 34.58
C GLU A 176 -8.16 6.93 35.89
N ALA A 177 -7.37 5.91 36.19
CA ALA A 177 -7.54 5.05 37.40
C ALA A 177 -6.86 5.61 38.65
N SER A 178 -6.32 6.81 38.67
CA SER A 178 -5.62 7.43 39.81
C SER A 178 -6.57 7.96 40.90
N LEU A 179 -7.39 7.09 41.49
CA LEU A 179 -7.86 7.17 42.86
C LEU A 179 -7.08 6.13 43.70
N PRO A 180 -6.64 6.46 44.93
CA PRO A 180 -5.64 5.67 45.64
C PRO A 180 -6.30 4.37 46.20
N THR A 181 -6.09 3.26 45.53
CA THR A 181 -6.17 1.93 46.10
C THR A 181 -4.77 1.31 46.09
N ILE A 182 -4.28 1.08 47.29
CA ILE A 182 -3.00 0.42 47.60
C ILE A 182 -3.03 -1.00 47.01
N ASP A 183 -1.92 -1.40 46.41
CA ASP A 183 -1.60 -2.69 45.80
C ASP A 183 -1.95 -2.87 44.34
N THR A 184 -1.07 -2.40 43.50
CA THR A 184 -0.82 -3.11 42.22
C THR A 184 0.64 -2.85 41.77
N LYS A 185 1.40 -3.90 41.59
CA LYS A 185 2.64 -3.89 40.82
C LYS A 185 2.31 -3.27 39.46
N ASN A 186 2.84 -2.08 39.19
CA ASN A 186 2.67 -1.34 37.94
C ASN A 186 3.32 -2.09 36.77
N ASN A 187 2.72 -3.19 36.33
CA ASN A 187 3.08 -3.82 35.08
C ASN A 187 2.37 -3.06 33.95
N LEU A 188 3.11 -2.22 33.24
CA LEU A 188 2.68 -1.63 31.97
C LEU A 188 2.30 -2.76 31.01
N ASN A 189 1.01 -3.02 30.86
CA ASN A 189 0.52 -4.07 29.97
C ASN A 189 0.60 -3.58 28.53
N LYS A 190 1.43 -4.26 27.75
CA LYS A 190 1.56 -4.04 26.31
C LYS A 190 0.31 -4.55 25.60
N VAL A 191 -0.31 -3.71 24.75
CA VAL A 191 -1.37 -4.16 23.84
C VAL A 191 -0.79 -5.18 22.86
N ASN A 192 -1.43 -6.34 22.76
CA ASN A 192 -0.98 -7.36 21.80
C ASN A 192 -1.28 -6.91 20.37
N LEU A 193 -0.23 -6.83 19.54
CA LEU A 193 -0.28 -6.50 18.13
C LEU A 193 0.12 -7.69 17.23
N ASP A 194 0.26 -8.89 17.82
CA ASP A 194 0.55 -10.10 17.07
C ASP A 194 -0.71 -10.64 16.42
N ARG A 195 -0.62 -10.96 15.16
CA ARG A 195 -1.76 -11.38 14.36
C ARG A 195 -2.12 -12.84 14.63
N PRO A 196 -3.30 -13.13 15.20
CA PRO A 196 -3.70 -14.51 15.53
C PRO A 196 -3.87 -15.40 14.28
N ASP A 197 -4.21 -14.81 13.14
CA ASP A 197 -4.37 -15.50 11.84
C ASP A 197 -3.02 -15.97 11.23
N VAL A 198 -1.90 -15.58 11.82
CA VAL A 198 -0.54 -15.96 11.38
C VAL A 198 0.21 -16.78 12.43
N SER A 199 -0.02 -16.51 13.72
CA SER A 199 0.77 -17.07 14.83
C SER A 199 0.40 -18.52 15.19
N ASN A 200 -0.81 -18.99 14.83
CA ASN A 200 -1.33 -20.30 15.29
C ASN A 200 -1.14 -21.44 14.27
N GLY A 201 -0.07 -21.43 13.47
CA GLY A 201 0.19 -22.48 12.48
C GLY A 201 -0.77 -22.45 11.28
N GLY A 202 -1.50 -21.33 11.11
CA GLY A 202 -2.36 -21.08 9.96
C GLY A 202 -1.59 -20.95 8.64
N ASP A 203 -2.29 -21.03 7.54
CA ASP A 203 -1.74 -20.83 6.21
C ASP A 203 -1.07 -19.45 6.09
N ILE A 204 0.26 -19.44 5.91
CA ILE A 204 1.08 -18.22 5.73
C ILE A 204 0.56 -17.37 4.57
N SER A 205 -0.04 -18.00 3.55
CA SER A 205 -0.63 -17.33 2.39
C SER A 205 -1.97 -16.67 2.71
N ASN A 206 -2.59 -16.97 3.83
CA ASN A 206 -3.94 -16.55 4.21
C ASN A 206 -4.96 -16.86 3.10
N LEU A 207 -5.03 -18.13 2.72
CA LEU A 207 -5.90 -18.72 1.69
C LEU A 207 -5.60 -18.29 0.24
N ARG A 208 -4.54 -17.48 0.03
CA ARG A 208 -4.25 -16.97 -1.33
C ARG A 208 -3.92 -18.06 -2.32
N PHE A 209 -3.17 -19.09 -1.91
CA PHE A 209 -2.85 -20.19 -2.83
C PHE A 209 -4.09 -20.94 -3.29
N SER A 210 -5.07 -21.17 -2.41
CA SER A 210 -6.35 -21.78 -2.78
C SER A 210 -7.15 -20.89 -3.73
N LEU A 211 -7.17 -19.58 -3.49
CA LEU A 211 -7.82 -18.60 -4.37
C LEU A 211 -7.15 -18.53 -5.75
N TRP A 212 -5.81 -18.59 -5.80
CA TRP A 212 -5.07 -18.55 -7.06
C TRP A 212 -5.23 -19.85 -7.85
N SER A 213 -5.21 -21.02 -7.19
CA SER A 213 -5.53 -22.31 -7.82
C SER A 213 -6.92 -22.29 -8.45
N SER A 214 -7.91 -21.83 -7.70
CA SER A 214 -9.29 -21.71 -8.20
C SER A 214 -9.41 -20.72 -9.37
N ALA A 215 -8.68 -19.60 -9.36
CA ALA A 215 -8.62 -18.67 -10.49
C ALA A 215 -7.99 -19.32 -11.74
N VAL A 216 -7.00 -20.22 -11.58
CA VAL A 216 -6.45 -21.00 -12.68
C VAL A 216 -7.46 -22.02 -13.22
N GLU A 217 -8.29 -22.62 -12.37
CA GLU A 217 -9.38 -23.52 -12.81
C GLU A 217 -10.41 -22.76 -13.64
N ILE A 218 -10.83 -21.56 -13.20
CA ILE A 218 -11.71 -20.68 -13.97
C ILE A 218 -11.08 -20.31 -15.33
N PHE A 219 -9.79 -19.96 -15.33
CA PHE A 219 -9.06 -19.67 -16.57
C PHE A 219 -9.06 -20.88 -17.52
N LYS A 220 -8.78 -22.08 -17.03
CA LYS A 220 -8.75 -23.29 -17.86
C LYS A 220 -10.12 -23.59 -18.49
N SER A 221 -11.22 -23.32 -17.78
CA SER A 221 -12.58 -23.58 -18.29
C SER A 221 -13.02 -22.56 -19.36
N SER A 222 -12.43 -21.33 -19.34
CA SER A 222 -12.70 -20.27 -20.33
C SER A 222 -11.42 -19.51 -20.69
N TRP A 223 -10.43 -20.25 -21.23
CA TRP A 223 -9.04 -19.78 -21.33
C TRP A 223 -8.85 -18.55 -22.24
N LEU A 224 -9.68 -18.41 -23.30
CA LEU A 224 -9.48 -17.35 -24.30
C LEU A 224 -10.06 -16.00 -23.86
N VAL A 225 -11.29 -15.98 -23.31
CA VAL A 225 -12.05 -14.76 -23.01
C VAL A 225 -12.39 -14.61 -21.52
N GLY A 226 -12.13 -15.62 -20.70
CA GLY A 226 -12.44 -15.62 -19.27
C GLY A 226 -13.93 -15.68 -18.96
N ALA A 227 -14.28 -15.50 -17.69
CA ALA A 227 -15.63 -15.60 -17.16
C ALA A 227 -16.34 -14.24 -16.99
N SER A 228 -15.80 -13.16 -17.59
CA SER A 228 -16.23 -11.76 -17.40
C SER A 228 -15.86 -11.17 -16.03
N ALA A 229 -15.60 -9.87 -16.02
CA ALA A 229 -15.08 -9.12 -14.88
C ALA A 229 -15.97 -9.14 -13.64
N ALA A 230 -17.29 -8.97 -13.84
CA ALA A 230 -18.25 -8.98 -12.74
C ALA A 230 -18.83 -10.38 -12.45
N ASN A 231 -18.50 -11.36 -13.27
CA ASN A 231 -19.19 -12.66 -13.29
C ASN A 231 -18.29 -13.85 -12.93
N TYR A 232 -16.98 -13.69 -12.72
CA TYR A 232 -16.10 -14.84 -12.48
C TYR A 232 -16.42 -15.58 -11.17
N ILE A 233 -16.98 -14.92 -10.14
CA ILE A 233 -17.43 -15.57 -8.91
C ILE A 233 -18.73 -16.36 -9.14
N PRO A 234 -19.82 -15.77 -9.67
CA PRO A 234 -21.01 -16.54 -10.07
C PRO A 234 -20.66 -17.68 -11.03
N TYR A 235 -19.83 -17.44 -12.03
CA TYR A 235 -19.37 -18.47 -12.94
C TYR A 235 -18.67 -19.63 -12.21
N ALA A 236 -17.80 -19.34 -11.26
CA ALA A 236 -17.15 -20.39 -10.45
C ALA A 236 -18.17 -21.18 -9.62
N HIS A 237 -19.18 -20.51 -9.06
CA HIS A 237 -20.26 -21.18 -8.34
C HIS A 237 -21.08 -22.12 -9.22
N ASP A 238 -21.42 -21.70 -10.44
CA ASP A 238 -22.31 -22.45 -11.32
C ASP A 238 -21.59 -23.55 -12.13
N VAL A 239 -20.35 -23.29 -12.58
CA VAL A 239 -19.60 -24.17 -13.50
C VAL A 239 -18.53 -24.99 -12.77
N LEU A 240 -17.98 -24.46 -11.69
CA LEU A 240 -16.91 -25.08 -10.91
C LEU A 240 -17.25 -25.05 -9.40
N PRO A 241 -18.38 -25.68 -8.99
CA PRO A 241 -18.87 -25.59 -7.61
C PRO A 241 -17.89 -26.16 -6.57
N ASP A 242 -17.02 -27.07 -6.96
CA ASP A 242 -16.01 -27.67 -6.09
C ASP A 242 -14.75 -26.81 -5.93
N SER A 243 -14.62 -25.75 -6.74
CA SER A 243 -13.50 -24.83 -6.65
C SER A 243 -13.58 -23.96 -5.39
N PHE A 244 -12.43 -23.51 -4.87
CA PHE A 244 -12.39 -22.73 -3.64
C PHE A 244 -13.18 -21.40 -3.76
N ILE A 245 -13.11 -20.71 -4.91
CA ILE A 245 -13.88 -19.48 -5.18
C ILE A 245 -15.37 -19.79 -5.28
N GLY A 246 -15.74 -20.90 -5.94
CA GLY A 246 -17.13 -21.37 -6.06
C GLY A 246 -17.78 -21.61 -4.69
N GLN A 247 -17.05 -22.23 -3.77
CA GLN A 247 -17.56 -22.52 -2.42
C GLN A 247 -17.61 -21.31 -1.49
N ASN A 248 -16.64 -20.36 -1.61
CA ASN A 248 -16.41 -19.34 -0.59
C ASN A 248 -16.78 -17.91 -1.02
N THR A 249 -17.14 -17.68 -2.28
CA THR A 249 -17.54 -16.36 -2.82
C THR A 249 -16.49 -15.26 -2.55
N LEU A 250 -15.21 -15.62 -2.60
CA LEU A 250 -14.09 -14.72 -2.31
C LEU A 250 -13.43 -14.22 -3.59
N THR A 251 -12.79 -13.05 -3.52
CA THR A 251 -11.99 -12.51 -4.63
C THR A 251 -10.62 -13.17 -4.67
N THR A 252 -9.93 -13.07 -5.82
CA THR A 252 -8.60 -13.68 -6.03
C THR A 252 -7.49 -13.06 -5.17
N HIS A 253 -7.70 -11.90 -4.56
CA HIS A 253 -6.69 -11.13 -3.84
C HIS A 253 -5.37 -10.93 -4.60
N ASN A 254 -5.43 -10.91 -5.93
CA ASN A 254 -4.32 -10.63 -6.83
C ASN A 254 -4.88 -10.19 -8.19
N PHE A 255 -4.40 -9.05 -8.69
CA PHE A 255 -4.94 -8.48 -9.92
C PHE A 255 -4.61 -9.30 -11.17
N VAL A 256 -3.47 -10.02 -11.22
CA VAL A 256 -3.09 -10.85 -12.36
C VAL A 256 -4.05 -12.03 -12.49
N PHE A 257 -4.31 -12.74 -11.38
CA PHE A 257 -5.29 -13.83 -11.36
C PHE A 257 -6.72 -13.33 -11.60
N LEU A 258 -7.04 -12.12 -11.15
CA LEU A 258 -8.33 -11.49 -11.43
C LEU A 258 -8.53 -11.26 -12.93
N ILE A 259 -7.54 -10.63 -13.59
CA ILE A 259 -7.59 -10.39 -15.03
C ILE A 259 -7.65 -11.73 -15.77
N MET A 260 -6.82 -12.68 -15.41
CA MET A 260 -6.75 -14.00 -16.03
C MET A 260 -8.09 -14.74 -15.96
N ALA A 261 -8.72 -14.79 -14.78
CA ALA A 261 -10.03 -15.43 -14.60
C ALA A 261 -11.16 -14.68 -15.30
N SER A 262 -11.09 -13.34 -15.30
CA SER A 262 -12.15 -12.49 -15.84
C SER A 262 -12.12 -12.31 -17.36
N THR A 263 -10.92 -12.23 -17.95
CA THR A 263 -10.75 -11.82 -19.37
C THR A 263 -9.95 -12.83 -20.20
N GLY A 264 -9.53 -13.93 -19.59
CA GLY A 264 -8.76 -14.99 -20.25
C GLY A 264 -7.40 -14.51 -20.75
N ALA A 265 -6.83 -15.27 -21.67
CA ALA A 265 -5.53 -14.97 -22.27
C ALA A 265 -5.54 -13.69 -23.10
N SER A 266 -6.67 -13.37 -23.76
CA SER A 266 -6.77 -12.18 -24.60
C SER A 266 -6.64 -10.88 -23.78
N GLY A 267 -7.39 -10.75 -22.70
CA GLY A 267 -7.32 -9.57 -21.85
C GLY A 267 -6.01 -9.50 -21.05
N LEU A 268 -5.51 -10.65 -20.60
CA LEU A 268 -4.21 -10.73 -19.92
C LEU A 268 -3.06 -10.23 -20.82
N LEU A 269 -3.05 -10.61 -22.11
CA LEU A 269 -2.06 -10.18 -23.09
C LEU A 269 -2.10 -8.66 -23.31
N VAL A 270 -3.31 -8.09 -23.54
CA VAL A 270 -3.48 -6.64 -23.73
C VAL A 270 -3.02 -5.88 -22.49
N PHE A 271 -3.40 -6.35 -21.31
CA PHE A 271 -3.01 -5.75 -20.05
C PHE A 271 -1.49 -5.81 -19.83
N PHE A 272 -0.88 -6.94 -20.14
CA PHE A 272 0.57 -7.13 -20.03
C PHE A 272 1.33 -6.17 -20.95
N ILE A 273 0.93 -6.04 -22.22
CA ILE A 273 1.54 -5.10 -23.18
C ILE A 273 1.43 -3.67 -22.64
N PHE A 274 0.26 -3.28 -22.15
CA PHE A 274 0.05 -1.96 -21.56
C PHE A 274 0.99 -1.70 -20.37
N PHE A 275 1.08 -2.64 -19.43
CA PHE A 275 1.92 -2.48 -18.23
C PHE A 275 3.40 -2.47 -18.56
N VAL A 276 3.88 -3.35 -19.43
CA VAL A 276 5.29 -3.37 -19.89
C VAL A 276 5.66 -2.04 -20.53
N ASN A 277 4.78 -1.46 -21.33
CA ASN A 277 5.01 -0.12 -21.88
C ASN A 277 5.17 0.92 -20.76
N LYS A 278 4.28 0.93 -19.74
CA LYS A 278 4.37 1.91 -18.64
C LYS A 278 5.63 1.71 -17.78
N ILE A 279 6.05 0.47 -17.57
CA ILE A 279 7.33 0.16 -16.90
C ILE A 279 8.51 0.71 -17.74
N TYR A 280 8.52 0.47 -19.05
CA TYR A 280 9.57 0.97 -19.93
C TYR A 280 9.68 2.51 -19.89
N ILE A 281 8.55 3.22 -20.02
CA ILE A 281 8.53 4.70 -19.95
C ILE A 281 9.04 5.18 -18.59
N SER A 282 8.60 4.54 -17.50
CA SER A 282 9.02 4.89 -16.13
C SER A 282 10.52 4.69 -15.94
N LEU A 283 11.07 3.56 -16.34
CA LEU A 283 12.51 3.26 -16.24
C LEU A 283 13.34 4.22 -17.10
N LYS A 284 12.93 4.45 -18.35
CA LYS A 284 13.59 5.42 -19.24
C LYS A 284 13.63 6.80 -18.59
N TYR A 285 12.52 7.24 -17.99
CA TYR A 285 12.45 8.51 -17.29
C TYR A 285 13.37 8.56 -16.07
N LEU A 286 13.33 7.54 -15.23
CA LEU A 286 14.11 7.47 -14.00
C LEU A 286 15.62 7.44 -14.25
N PHE A 287 16.08 6.73 -15.29
CA PHE A 287 17.50 6.71 -15.67
C PHE A 287 17.95 7.98 -16.40
N GLY A 288 17.06 8.65 -17.13
CA GLY A 288 17.37 9.85 -17.89
C GLY A 288 17.36 11.16 -17.11
N LYS A 289 16.76 11.19 -15.90
CA LYS A 289 16.54 12.42 -15.14
C LYS A 289 17.56 12.58 -14.01
N SER A 290 18.38 13.61 -14.05
CA SER A 290 19.46 13.84 -13.07
C SER A 290 18.99 14.38 -11.71
N SER A 291 17.84 15.08 -11.63
CA SER A 291 17.31 15.65 -10.39
C SER A 291 15.90 15.10 -10.10
N LEU A 292 15.82 14.04 -9.29
CA LEU A 292 14.59 13.33 -9.01
C LEU A 292 13.82 13.85 -7.77
N MET A 293 14.55 14.32 -6.74
CA MET A 293 13.94 14.67 -5.45
C MET A 293 12.94 15.83 -5.50
N GLN A 294 13.02 16.68 -6.51
CA GLN A 294 12.11 17.82 -6.71
C GLN A 294 11.14 17.59 -7.87
N ASP A 295 11.12 16.38 -8.43
CA ASP A 295 10.33 16.05 -9.61
C ASP A 295 9.05 15.30 -9.23
N MET A 296 7.90 15.90 -9.53
CA MET A 296 6.58 15.29 -9.32
C MET A 296 6.45 13.90 -9.94
N ASN A 297 6.98 13.71 -11.16
CA ASN A 297 6.83 12.45 -11.88
C ASN A 297 7.57 11.31 -11.19
N PHE A 298 8.67 11.58 -10.47
CA PHE A 298 9.37 10.60 -9.67
C PHE A 298 8.45 9.99 -8.60
N TYR A 299 7.73 10.84 -7.85
CA TYR A 299 6.81 10.37 -6.80
C TYR A 299 5.55 9.71 -7.37
N VAL A 300 5.08 10.17 -8.54
CA VAL A 300 3.99 9.51 -9.28
C VAL A 300 4.39 8.10 -9.69
N ILE A 301 5.59 7.90 -10.25
CA ILE A 301 6.11 6.57 -10.64
C ILE A 301 6.23 5.66 -9.42
N LEU A 302 6.79 6.15 -8.31
CA LEU A 302 6.88 5.37 -7.06
C LEU A 302 5.50 5.04 -6.49
N SER A 303 4.52 5.93 -6.62
CA SER A 303 3.14 5.68 -6.17
C SER A 303 2.44 4.62 -7.02
N VAL A 304 2.65 4.64 -8.33
CA VAL A 304 2.17 3.57 -9.23
C VAL A 304 2.81 2.24 -8.87
N LEU A 305 4.11 2.22 -8.60
CA LEU A 305 4.82 1.02 -8.14
C LEU A 305 4.24 0.51 -6.81
N ALA A 306 3.96 1.42 -5.86
CA ALA A 306 3.37 1.07 -4.56
C ALA A 306 2.04 0.33 -4.72
N ILE A 307 1.11 0.89 -5.49
CA ILE A 307 -0.21 0.29 -5.67
C ILE A 307 -0.12 -0.99 -6.51
N THR A 308 0.76 -1.06 -7.51
CA THR A 308 0.97 -2.27 -8.32
C THR A 308 1.49 -3.42 -7.46
N ILE A 309 2.46 -3.19 -6.57
CA ILE A 309 2.94 -4.22 -5.64
C ILE A 309 1.83 -4.64 -4.66
N SER A 310 1.09 -3.67 -4.12
CA SER A 310 -0.06 -3.97 -3.24
C SER A 310 -1.08 -4.86 -3.94
N ALA A 311 -1.39 -4.57 -5.19
CA ALA A 311 -2.36 -5.30 -6.00
C ALA A 311 -1.97 -6.76 -6.32
N LEU A 312 -0.71 -7.15 -6.10
CA LEU A 312 -0.30 -8.56 -6.12
C LEU A 312 -0.80 -9.35 -4.89
N PHE A 313 -1.25 -8.67 -3.84
CA PHE A 313 -1.68 -9.27 -2.58
C PHE A 313 -3.10 -8.93 -2.17
N ILE A 314 -3.71 -7.93 -2.81
CA ILE A 314 -5.10 -7.50 -2.58
C ILE A 314 -5.74 -7.11 -3.92
N THR A 315 -7.08 -7.10 -3.98
CA THR A 315 -7.80 -6.72 -5.21
C THR A 315 -7.97 -5.20 -5.23
N GLU A 316 -7.03 -4.47 -5.83
CA GLU A 316 -6.98 -3.00 -5.72
C GLU A 316 -6.82 -2.25 -7.06
N LEU A 317 -6.42 -2.89 -8.15
CA LEU A 317 -5.95 -2.18 -9.34
C LEU A 317 -7.00 -2.07 -10.44
N VAL A 318 -7.63 -3.19 -10.80
CA VAL A 318 -8.58 -3.28 -11.93
C VAL A 318 -9.88 -3.92 -11.49
N LEU A 319 -10.97 -3.55 -12.16
CA LEU A 319 -12.30 -4.13 -11.97
C LEU A 319 -12.85 -4.00 -10.54
N VAL A 320 -12.41 -2.98 -9.82
CA VAL A 320 -12.77 -2.72 -8.42
C VAL A 320 -12.96 -1.23 -8.16
N SER A 321 -13.87 -0.91 -7.25
CA SER A 321 -14.19 0.48 -6.83
C SER A 321 -13.44 0.82 -5.54
N THR A 322 -12.10 0.88 -5.61
CA THR A 322 -11.24 1.26 -4.49
C THR A 322 -10.56 2.60 -4.75
N ILE A 323 -10.16 3.29 -3.68
CA ILE A 323 -9.39 4.54 -3.83
C ILE A 323 -8.04 4.28 -4.52
N GLY A 324 -7.42 3.12 -4.29
CA GLY A 324 -6.20 2.70 -4.96
C GLY A 324 -6.37 2.60 -6.47
N ALA A 325 -7.51 2.05 -6.94
CA ALA A 325 -7.83 2.01 -8.37
C ALA A 325 -7.95 3.43 -8.96
N VAL A 326 -8.61 4.36 -8.27
CA VAL A 326 -8.70 5.77 -8.73
C VAL A 326 -7.32 6.39 -8.81
N VAL A 327 -6.50 6.25 -7.76
CA VAL A 327 -5.16 6.85 -7.69
C VAL A 327 -4.25 6.30 -8.78
N ILE A 328 -4.21 4.97 -8.97
CA ILE A 328 -3.30 4.37 -9.95
C ILE A 328 -3.66 4.75 -11.38
N TRP A 329 -4.95 4.72 -11.75
CA TRP A 329 -5.36 5.08 -13.11
C TRP A 329 -5.11 6.56 -13.41
N PHE A 330 -5.33 7.44 -12.42
CA PHE A 330 -5.00 8.85 -12.55
C PHE A 330 -3.49 9.07 -12.75
N PHE A 331 -2.65 8.35 -12.00
CA PHE A 331 -1.19 8.44 -12.10
C PHE A 331 -0.62 7.78 -13.36
N LEU A 332 -1.23 6.69 -13.84
CA LEU A 332 -0.87 6.08 -15.13
C LEU A 332 -1.16 7.03 -16.29
N GLY A 333 -2.23 7.84 -16.20
CA GLY A 333 -2.49 8.92 -17.13
C GLY A 333 -1.36 9.97 -17.16
N LYS A 334 -0.76 10.29 -16.00
CA LYS A 334 0.42 11.18 -15.92
C LYS A 334 1.64 10.54 -16.56
N ILE A 335 1.92 9.26 -16.29
CA ILE A 335 3.04 8.53 -16.90
C ILE A 335 2.89 8.49 -18.43
N THR A 336 1.67 8.28 -18.94
CA THR A 336 1.42 8.32 -20.39
C THR A 336 1.77 9.68 -21.01
N SER A 337 1.58 10.78 -20.27
CA SER A 337 1.96 12.11 -20.77
C SER A 337 3.46 12.34 -20.90
N LEU A 338 4.32 11.50 -20.30
CA LEU A 338 5.78 11.57 -20.44
C LEU A 338 6.22 11.09 -21.82
N GLU A 339 5.53 10.10 -22.40
CA GLU A 339 5.81 9.57 -23.74
C GLU A 339 5.68 10.64 -24.82
N ASN A 340 4.65 11.47 -24.74
CA ASN A 340 4.38 12.52 -25.72
C ASN A 340 5.38 13.68 -25.69
N LYS A 341 6.06 13.93 -24.55
CA LYS A 341 7.07 14.99 -24.47
C LYS A 341 8.35 14.62 -25.22
N ASP A 342 8.74 13.36 -25.21
CA ASP A 342 9.91 12.87 -25.94
C ASP A 342 9.71 12.86 -27.46
N SER A 343 8.47 12.71 -27.94
CA SER A 343 8.13 12.74 -29.38
C SER A 343 8.06 14.15 -29.96
N LEU A 344 7.85 15.17 -29.14
CA LEU A 344 7.80 16.58 -29.55
C LEU A 344 9.17 17.27 -29.47
N SER A 345 10.19 16.62 -28.88
CA SER A 345 11.56 17.11 -28.76
C SER A 345 12.51 16.54 -29.79
N LYS A 346 12.02 15.67 -30.68
CA LYS A 346 12.70 15.18 -31.90
C LYS A 346 12.16 15.88 -33.12
#